data_9e748f0e356603282af29304422cd76d
#
_entry.id   9e748f0e356603282af29304422cd76d
#
_cell.length_a   1.000
_cell.length_b   1.000
_cell.length_c   1.000
_cell.angle_alpha   90.00
_cell.angle_beta   90.00
_cell.angle_gamma   90.00
#
_symmetry.space_group_name_H-M   'P 1'
#
loop_
_entity.id
_entity.type
_entity.pdbx_description
1 polymer ?
#
loop_
_entity_poly.entity_id
_entity_poly.type
_entity_poly.pdbx_seq_one_letter_code
_entity_poly.pdbx_strand_id
1 'polypeptide(L)'
;MGTPIFDKLAKTDRDRIIAELHEYQEKKCYICGERVELTEPLDVDHIRSRDRGGIDSRNNWGLTHAHCNRSKSNKDLDLQRYLVRFQRARKEHLASGKGEDSFTVGVALNLHDGGKRDLVGRIERLQDGDEVFVTTIETSDGTRTLRFPIECDLNNPSIKSFTALVPIEYVFHDSDINPRSIVDLENFIEEFYRGNPQLLPSLAHFSIEQNSSKGRVMLFDGQHKAAAQLFLGNRRLYIRVFLNADLKVLKTTNFGAHTKLAQIHFPMAIQDKVGHDIFRPALENYLNAYPERASIKEDSYFHTLAKEERSAMRAHFQGYLKFRVMSTAGAENGHFFDYVETVSARSKTKPLAYETVRKAIFNNFLCLYETNTPIDLALKMRDIERDNLAKLLKLFTEKVLENQFVLTKGIYKIEENLASDPAIRDPHLRAYRLCRQAPLIVTMRELREALSQLLSLRGRYHDPAWHHEQVLWSDIRKEDWAAVAKMLDVVVSHKVWIERLSKTVLTLQDTRQKSWEDILIRGVLPGASQPVYEPLNQAVLLKHASVV
;
A
#
# COMPACT_ATOMS: atom_id res chain seq x y z
N MET A 1 18.74 -15.62 10.98
CA MET A 1 19.35 -16.96 10.89
C MET A 1 20.81 -16.78 11.22
N GLY A 2 21.38 -17.52 12.17
CA GLY A 2 22.78 -17.38 12.60
C GLY A 2 23.75 -18.15 11.71
N THR A 3 25.01 -18.01 12.00
CA THR A 3 26.14 -18.76 11.43
C THR A 3 26.40 -20.01 12.30
N PRO A 4 25.73 -21.15 12.05
CA PRO A 4 25.67 -22.27 12.99
C PRO A 4 27.04 -22.85 13.37
N ILE A 5 28.05 -22.81 12.46
CA ILE A 5 29.38 -23.24 12.74
C ILE A 5 30.08 -22.23 13.67
N PHE A 6 29.95 -20.92 13.38
CA PHE A 6 30.51 -19.87 14.22
C PHE A 6 29.86 -19.88 15.63
N ASP A 7 28.54 -20.01 15.70
CA ASP A 7 27.79 -20.00 16.97
C ASP A 7 28.16 -21.16 17.92
N LYS A 8 28.65 -22.28 17.35
CA LYS A 8 29.09 -23.46 18.12
C LYS A 8 30.55 -23.36 18.63
N LEU A 9 31.31 -22.36 18.19
CA LEU A 9 32.69 -22.18 18.64
C LEU A 9 32.74 -21.72 20.10
N ALA A 10 33.86 -22.03 20.78
CA ALA A 10 34.16 -21.49 22.10
C ALA A 10 34.21 -19.94 22.03
N LYS A 11 33.86 -19.27 23.13
CA LYS A 11 33.82 -17.81 23.20
C LYS A 11 35.18 -17.19 22.76
N THR A 12 36.30 -17.74 23.21
CA THR A 12 37.63 -17.29 22.85
C THR A 12 37.92 -17.36 21.34
N ASP A 13 37.40 -18.39 20.66
CA ASP A 13 37.59 -18.54 19.21
C ASP A 13 36.67 -17.57 18.45
N ARG A 14 35.47 -17.35 18.94
CA ARG A 14 34.55 -16.34 18.36
C ARG A 14 35.15 -14.95 18.48
N ASP A 15 35.63 -14.57 19.66
CA ASP A 15 36.24 -13.26 19.90
C ASP A 15 37.47 -13.04 19.01
N ARG A 16 38.29 -14.08 18.81
CA ARG A 16 39.43 -14.05 17.89
C ARG A 16 38.98 -13.83 16.44
N ILE A 17 37.99 -14.57 15.97
CA ILE A 17 37.47 -14.44 14.61
C ILE A 17 36.86 -13.04 14.39
N ILE A 18 36.12 -12.52 15.35
CA ILE A 18 35.56 -11.15 15.28
C ILE A 18 36.68 -10.12 15.14
N ALA A 19 37.76 -10.24 15.96
CA ALA A 19 38.91 -9.33 15.88
C ALA A 19 39.61 -9.42 14.52
N GLU A 20 39.82 -10.63 13.98
CA GLU A 20 40.42 -10.83 12.67
C GLU A 20 39.56 -10.26 11.52
N LEU A 21 38.26 -10.50 11.54
CA LEU A 21 37.33 -9.91 10.56
C LEU A 21 37.27 -8.38 10.67
N HIS A 22 37.32 -7.85 11.89
CA HIS A 22 37.33 -6.41 12.15
C HIS A 22 38.56 -5.74 11.50
N GLU A 23 39.76 -6.30 11.70
CA GLU A 23 40.98 -5.78 11.06
C GLU A 23 40.96 -6.01 9.54
N TYR A 24 40.57 -7.19 9.08
CA TYR A 24 40.48 -7.51 7.64
C TYR A 24 39.55 -6.59 6.88
N GLN A 25 38.43 -6.17 7.50
CA GLN A 25 37.42 -5.27 6.92
C GLN A 25 37.74 -3.78 7.17
N GLU A 26 38.95 -3.43 7.58
CA GLU A 26 39.36 -2.06 7.90
C GLU A 26 38.42 -1.39 8.89
N LYS A 27 37.93 -2.14 9.87
CA LYS A 27 36.98 -1.66 10.90
C LYS A 27 35.65 -1.17 10.33
N LYS A 28 35.21 -1.75 9.20
CA LYS A 28 33.97 -1.38 8.53
C LYS A 28 32.98 -2.54 8.50
N CYS A 29 31.68 -2.21 8.68
CA CYS A 29 30.61 -3.16 8.50
C CYS A 29 30.54 -3.65 7.04
N TYR A 30 30.51 -4.96 6.85
CA TYR A 30 30.52 -5.57 5.52
C TYR A 30 29.31 -5.17 4.66
N ILE A 31 28.17 -4.87 5.32
CA ILE A 31 26.91 -4.49 4.63
C ILE A 31 26.89 -2.98 4.34
N CYS A 32 26.97 -2.13 5.37
CA CYS A 32 26.76 -0.69 5.20
C CYS A 32 28.04 0.12 4.94
N GLY A 33 29.23 -0.47 5.17
CA GLY A 33 30.51 0.20 5.00
C GLY A 33 30.83 1.26 6.06
N GLU A 34 29.97 1.45 7.08
CA GLU A 34 30.27 2.35 8.20
C GLU A 34 31.21 1.69 9.21
N ARG A 35 31.86 2.53 10.01
CA ARG A 35 32.77 2.08 11.06
C ARG A 35 32.04 1.19 12.05
N VAL A 36 32.72 0.16 12.49
CA VAL A 36 32.30 -0.82 13.49
C VAL A 36 33.18 -0.69 14.72
N GLU A 37 32.59 -0.56 15.89
CA GLU A 37 33.29 -0.59 17.16
C GLU A 37 33.04 -1.93 17.87
N LEU A 38 34.09 -2.55 18.41
CA LEU A 38 33.96 -3.86 19.08
C LEU A 38 33.10 -3.83 20.35
N THR A 39 32.75 -2.64 20.82
CA THR A 39 31.85 -2.40 21.99
C THR A 39 30.38 -2.38 21.66
N GLU A 40 30.03 -2.32 20.37
CA GLU A 40 28.62 -2.30 19.92
C GLU A 40 28.09 -3.71 19.56
N PRO A 41 26.77 -3.89 19.42
CA PRO A 41 26.20 -5.17 19.01
C PRO A 41 26.59 -5.56 17.59
N LEU A 42 27.39 -6.60 17.46
CA LEU A 42 27.91 -7.14 16.20
C LEU A 42 27.42 -8.55 15.94
N ASP A 43 27.28 -8.89 14.67
CA ASP A 43 27.00 -10.23 14.18
C ASP A 43 28.06 -10.64 13.14
N VAL A 44 28.36 -11.93 13.09
CA VAL A 44 29.04 -12.56 11.95
C VAL A 44 27.99 -13.17 11.06
N ASP A 45 27.89 -12.69 9.82
CA ASP A 45 26.90 -13.11 8.84
C ASP A 45 27.53 -13.70 7.59
N HIS A 46 26.75 -14.46 6.84
CA HIS A 46 27.19 -15.00 5.56
C HIS A 46 27.19 -13.89 4.48
N ILE A 47 28.34 -13.71 3.83
CA ILE A 47 28.51 -12.80 2.68
C ILE A 47 27.50 -13.20 1.58
N ARG A 48 27.55 -14.48 1.18
CA ARG A 48 26.53 -15.12 0.34
C ARG A 48 25.60 -15.92 1.24
N SER A 49 24.30 -15.60 1.24
CA SER A 49 23.33 -16.26 2.10
C SER A 49 23.23 -17.77 1.78
N ARG A 50 22.93 -18.57 2.79
CA ARG A 50 22.76 -20.03 2.65
C ARG A 50 21.64 -20.39 1.69
N ASP A 51 20.55 -19.65 1.70
CA ASP A 51 19.41 -19.85 0.78
C ASP A 51 19.80 -19.64 -0.69
N ARG A 52 20.95 -19.00 -0.93
CA ARG A 52 21.53 -18.77 -2.26
C ARG A 52 22.78 -19.64 -2.51
N GLY A 53 22.94 -20.73 -1.75
CA GLY A 53 24.05 -21.67 -1.90
C GLY A 53 25.36 -21.20 -1.27
N GLY A 54 25.31 -20.24 -0.33
CA GLY A 54 26.47 -19.86 0.48
C GLY A 54 26.84 -20.96 1.47
N ILE A 55 28.13 -21.28 1.55
CA ILE A 55 28.67 -22.28 2.49
C ILE A 55 28.91 -21.61 3.84
N ASP A 56 28.59 -22.29 4.94
CA ASP A 56 28.92 -21.84 6.28
C ASP A 56 30.40 -22.12 6.58
N SER A 57 31.26 -21.22 6.14
CA SER A 57 32.70 -21.29 6.28
C SER A 57 33.30 -19.90 6.48
N ARG A 58 34.50 -19.86 7.03
CA ARG A 58 35.22 -18.61 7.34
C ARG A 58 35.38 -17.68 6.12
N ASN A 59 35.58 -18.25 4.94
CA ASN A 59 35.71 -17.47 3.70
C ASN A 59 34.42 -16.82 3.25
N ASN A 60 33.27 -17.21 3.82
CA ASN A 60 31.95 -16.65 3.55
C ASN A 60 31.39 -15.87 4.75
N TRP A 61 32.22 -15.53 5.74
CA TRP A 61 31.79 -14.75 6.90
C TRP A 61 32.22 -13.29 6.79
N GLY A 62 31.33 -12.39 7.17
CA GLY A 62 31.58 -10.95 7.28
C GLY A 62 31.08 -10.40 8.60
N LEU A 63 31.85 -9.48 9.20
CA LEU A 63 31.49 -8.78 10.42
C LEU A 63 30.51 -7.63 10.07
N THR A 64 29.41 -7.56 10.77
CA THR A 64 28.34 -6.60 10.50
C THR A 64 27.78 -6.03 11.80
N HIS A 65 27.19 -4.84 11.74
CA HIS A 65 26.29 -4.42 12.82
C HIS A 65 25.12 -5.40 12.91
N ALA A 66 24.68 -5.73 14.11
CA ALA A 66 23.57 -6.66 14.30
C ALA A 66 22.25 -6.18 13.65
N HIS A 67 22.03 -4.86 13.57
CA HIS A 67 20.88 -4.31 12.86
C HIS A 67 21.00 -4.44 11.33
N CYS A 68 22.19 -4.32 10.76
CA CYS A 68 22.44 -4.52 9.33
C CYS A 68 22.20 -5.96 8.92
N ASN A 69 22.66 -6.92 9.72
CA ASN A 69 22.41 -8.35 9.50
C ASN A 69 20.91 -8.66 9.52
N ARG A 70 20.19 -8.19 10.53
CA ARG A 70 18.73 -8.37 10.61
C ARG A 70 17.98 -7.77 9.41
N SER A 71 18.42 -6.60 8.93
CA SER A 71 17.84 -5.95 7.75
C SER A 71 18.15 -6.70 6.45
N LYS A 72 19.33 -7.28 6.33
CA LYS A 72 19.72 -8.09 5.16
C LYS A 72 18.91 -9.37 5.09
N SER A 73 18.76 -10.09 6.21
CA SER A 73 18.10 -11.39 6.24
C SER A 73 18.69 -12.33 5.16
N ASN A 74 17.85 -12.85 4.24
CA ASN A 74 18.26 -13.70 3.11
C ASN A 74 18.43 -12.94 1.78
N LYS A 75 18.39 -11.59 1.80
CA LYS A 75 18.64 -10.79 0.60
C LYS A 75 20.07 -10.96 0.10
N ASP A 76 20.24 -10.67 -1.18
CA ASP A 76 21.55 -10.50 -1.79
C ASP A 76 22.32 -9.34 -1.15
N LEU A 77 23.63 -9.48 -1.00
CA LEU A 77 24.46 -8.45 -0.37
C LEU A 77 24.42 -7.12 -1.14
N ASP A 78 24.53 -7.19 -2.47
CA ASP A 78 24.57 -5.97 -3.29
C ASP A 78 23.20 -5.28 -3.29
N LEU A 79 22.12 -6.05 -3.35
CA LEU A 79 20.77 -5.51 -3.14
C LEU A 79 20.67 -4.78 -1.80
N GLN A 80 21.12 -5.42 -0.72
CA GLN A 80 21.09 -4.80 0.61
C GLN A 80 21.93 -3.53 0.69
N ARG A 81 23.06 -3.47 0.02
CA ARG A 81 23.89 -2.26 -0.09
C ARG A 81 23.18 -1.11 -0.80
N TYR A 82 22.44 -1.39 -1.87
CA TYR A 82 21.61 -0.38 -2.55
C TYR A 82 20.50 0.14 -1.64
N LEU A 83 19.82 -0.75 -0.92
CA LEU A 83 18.79 -0.36 0.04
C LEU A 83 19.35 0.50 1.19
N VAL A 84 20.51 0.11 1.75
CA VAL A 84 21.19 0.90 2.79
C VAL A 84 21.62 2.27 2.27
N ARG A 85 22.11 2.36 1.02
CA ARG A 85 22.48 3.64 0.39
C ARG A 85 21.26 4.58 0.32
N PHE A 86 20.12 4.08 -0.10
CA PHE A 86 18.88 4.86 -0.10
C PHE A 86 18.46 5.30 1.30
N GLN A 87 18.41 4.37 2.25
CA GLN A 87 18.01 4.66 3.62
C GLN A 87 18.93 5.69 4.29
N ARG A 88 20.24 5.59 4.05
CA ARG A 88 21.23 6.56 4.53
C ARG A 88 21.00 7.94 3.95
N ALA A 89 20.91 8.04 2.62
CA ALA A 89 20.68 9.31 1.94
C ALA A 89 19.42 10.02 2.45
N ARG A 90 18.33 9.27 2.63
CA ARG A 90 17.10 9.79 3.21
C ARG A 90 17.29 10.22 4.66
N LYS A 91 17.92 9.41 5.50
CA LYS A 91 18.18 9.73 6.91
C LYS A 91 19.04 10.98 7.07
N GLU A 92 20.12 11.11 6.30
CA GLU A 92 21.00 12.29 6.30
C GLU A 92 20.24 13.56 5.87
N HIS A 93 19.43 13.45 4.83
CA HIS A 93 18.60 14.56 4.37
C HIS A 93 17.61 15.03 5.46
N LEU A 94 16.93 14.10 6.13
CA LEU A 94 15.99 14.42 7.21
C LEU A 94 16.70 14.99 8.45
N ALA A 95 17.89 14.47 8.77
CA ALA A 95 18.71 14.97 9.88
C ALA A 95 19.18 16.43 9.70
N SER A 96 19.18 16.94 8.45
CA SER A 96 19.48 18.35 8.17
C SER A 96 18.34 19.33 8.51
N GLY A 97 17.32 18.89 9.25
CA GLY A 97 16.19 19.73 9.70
C GLY A 97 15.09 19.92 8.65
N LYS A 98 15.13 19.17 7.57
CA LYS A 98 14.11 19.23 6.51
C LYS A 98 12.97 18.25 6.83
N GLY A 99 11.74 18.63 6.49
CA GLY A 99 10.54 17.81 6.74
C GLY A 99 10.56 16.46 5.98
N GLU A 100 9.79 15.49 6.45
CA GLU A 100 9.73 14.14 5.84
C GLU A 100 9.36 14.17 4.35
N ASP A 101 8.55 15.13 3.93
CA ASP A 101 8.10 15.29 2.55
C ASP A 101 9.13 15.98 1.63
N SER A 102 10.29 16.36 2.16
CA SER A 102 11.29 17.10 1.39
C SER A 102 12.27 16.23 0.60
N PHE A 103 12.31 14.91 0.82
CA PHE A 103 13.18 14.00 0.08
C PHE A 103 12.55 13.65 -1.29
N THR A 104 12.87 14.43 -2.30
CA THR A 104 12.31 14.30 -3.65
C THR A 104 13.31 13.68 -4.64
N VAL A 105 12.87 13.38 -5.87
CA VAL A 105 13.77 12.94 -6.94
C VAL A 105 14.82 14.00 -7.27
N GLY A 106 14.54 15.29 -7.07
CA GLY A 106 15.52 16.35 -7.21
C GLY A 106 16.69 16.22 -6.23
N VAL A 107 16.40 15.85 -4.98
CA VAL A 107 17.45 15.54 -3.99
C VAL A 107 18.26 14.31 -4.41
N ALA A 108 17.60 13.24 -4.84
CA ALA A 108 18.27 12.03 -5.32
C ALA A 108 19.18 12.32 -6.53
N LEU A 109 18.69 13.10 -7.51
CA LEU A 109 19.49 13.56 -8.64
C LEU A 109 20.75 14.32 -8.20
N ASN A 110 20.61 15.27 -7.26
CA ASN A 110 21.75 16.07 -6.76
C ASN A 110 22.79 15.22 -6.04
N LEU A 111 22.38 14.18 -5.33
CA LEU A 111 23.28 13.24 -4.66
C LEU A 111 24.13 12.42 -5.66
N HIS A 112 23.58 12.16 -6.86
CA HIS A 112 24.24 11.30 -7.85
C HIS A 112 25.11 12.03 -8.88
N ASP A 113 24.91 13.34 -9.09
CA ASP A 113 25.66 14.13 -10.06
C ASP A 113 26.39 15.34 -9.48
N GLY A 114 26.34 15.50 -8.15
CA GLY A 114 26.96 16.64 -7.46
C GLY A 114 26.27 17.97 -7.71
N GLY A 115 24.99 17.94 -8.12
CA GLY A 115 24.19 19.12 -8.42
C GLY A 115 24.46 19.77 -9.77
N LYS A 116 25.33 19.16 -10.59
CA LYS A 116 25.57 19.63 -11.96
C LYS A 116 24.33 19.36 -12.81
N ARG A 117 23.83 20.42 -13.45
CA ARG A 117 22.74 20.36 -14.40
C ARG A 117 23.09 21.13 -15.64
N ASP A 118 22.67 20.60 -16.75
CA ASP A 118 22.95 21.23 -18.06
C ASP A 118 21.67 21.35 -18.88
N LEU A 119 21.66 22.32 -19.76
CA LEU A 119 20.58 22.54 -20.71
C LEU A 119 20.75 21.62 -21.91
N VAL A 120 19.65 21.09 -22.41
CA VAL A 120 19.68 20.09 -23.46
C VAL A 120 18.69 20.39 -24.58
N GLY A 121 19.12 20.12 -25.79
CA GLY A 121 18.28 19.93 -26.96
C GLY A 121 17.59 21.15 -27.54
N ARG A 122 17.10 20.97 -28.73
CA ARG A 122 16.28 21.93 -29.50
C ARG A 122 15.36 21.15 -30.43
N ILE A 123 14.29 21.78 -30.88
CA ILE A 123 13.43 21.25 -31.94
C ILE A 123 13.92 21.75 -33.29
N GLU A 124 14.12 20.84 -34.22
CA GLU A 124 14.44 21.15 -35.61
C GLU A 124 13.34 20.61 -36.52
N ARG A 125 13.03 21.36 -37.60
CA ARG A 125 12.13 20.90 -38.66
C ARG A 125 12.97 20.38 -39.83
N LEU A 126 12.67 19.17 -40.27
CA LEU A 126 13.30 18.54 -41.43
C LEU A 126 12.71 19.07 -42.73
N GLN A 127 13.39 18.79 -43.86
CA GLN A 127 12.97 19.26 -45.19
C GLN A 127 11.62 18.69 -45.65
N ASP A 128 11.25 17.51 -45.16
CA ASP A 128 9.96 16.83 -45.40
C ASP A 128 8.82 17.34 -44.50
N GLY A 129 9.11 18.30 -43.63
CA GLY A 129 8.14 18.90 -42.71
C GLY A 129 8.06 18.24 -41.36
N ASP A 130 8.69 17.09 -41.14
CA ASP A 130 8.73 16.40 -39.85
C ASP A 130 9.56 17.19 -38.84
N GLU A 131 9.17 17.12 -37.58
CA GLU A 131 9.92 17.72 -36.48
C GLU A 131 10.71 16.64 -35.73
N VAL A 132 11.94 16.98 -35.37
CA VAL A 132 12.81 16.12 -34.56
C VAL A 132 13.34 16.90 -33.35
N PHE A 133 13.48 16.21 -32.23
CA PHE A 133 14.22 16.73 -31.10
C PHE A 133 15.69 16.38 -31.27
N VAL A 134 16.54 17.40 -31.23
CA VAL A 134 17.99 17.27 -31.45
C VAL A 134 18.71 17.63 -30.16
N THR A 135 19.61 16.79 -29.74
CA THR A 135 20.47 17.05 -28.59
C THR A 135 21.89 16.59 -28.89
N THR A 136 22.85 17.29 -28.32
CA THR A 136 24.27 16.93 -28.39
C THR A 136 24.71 16.47 -27.01
N ILE A 137 25.23 15.26 -26.92
CA ILE A 137 25.68 14.65 -25.69
C ILE A 137 27.19 14.44 -25.77
N GLU A 138 27.91 14.89 -24.75
CA GLU A 138 29.29 14.54 -24.54
C GLU A 138 29.41 13.12 -24.00
N THR A 139 30.23 12.31 -24.64
CA THR A 139 30.55 10.94 -24.23
C THR A 139 32.06 10.80 -24.10
N SER A 140 32.53 9.70 -23.46
CA SER A 140 33.96 9.38 -23.38
C SER A 140 34.65 9.32 -24.74
N ASP A 141 33.88 9.02 -25.79
CA ASP A 141 34.37 8.87 -27.19
C ASP A 141 34.15 10.13 -28.01
N GLY A 142 33.78 11.25 -27.41
CA GLY A 142 33.55 12.53 -28.07
C GLY A 142 32.08 12.98 -28.03
N THR A 143 31.79 14.02 -28.80
CA THR A 143 30.48 14.65 -28.85
C THR A 143 29.60 13.97 -29.91
N ARG A 144 28.41 13.50 -29.50
CA ARG A 144 27.42 12.87 -30.40
C ARG A 144 26.14 13.71 -30.49
N THR A 145 25.69 13.95 -31.68
CA THR A 145 24.37 14.53 -31.93
C THR A 145 23.34 13.41 -32.11
N LEU A 146 22.32 13.43 -31.23
CA LEU A 146 21.21 12.49 -31.27
C LEU A 146 19.97 13.20 -31.80
N ARG A 147 19.18 12.48 -32.60
CA ARG A 147 17.90 12.93 -33.14
C ARG A 147 16.81 11.98 -32.78
N PHE A 148 15.73 12.49 -32.21
CA PHE A 148 14.57 11.71 -31.77
C PHE A 148 13.35 12.18 -32.56
N PRO A 149 12.64 11.28 -33.27
CA PRO A 149 11.40 11.63 -33.95
C PRO A 149 10.37 12.12 -32.93
N ILE A 150 9.62 13.13 -33.30
CA ILE A 150 8.55 13.68 -32.45
C ILE A 150 7.26 13.02 -32.85
N GLU A 151 6.59 12.44 -31.83
CA GLU A 151 5.29 11.83 -31.94
C GLU A 151 4.20 12.79 -31.49
N CYS A 152 3.10 12.86 -32.24
CA CYS A 152 1.90 13.59 -31.84
C CYS A 152 0.94 12.67 -31.08
N ASP A 153 0.26 13.19 -30.06
CA ASP A 153 -0.79 12.45 -29.37
C ASP A 153 -2.00 12.26 -30.30
N LEU A 154 -2.56 11.05 -30.29
CA LEU A 154 -3.67 10.69 -31.18
C LEU A 154 -4.95 11.48 -30.90
N ASN A 155 -5.22 11.80 -29.63
CA ASN A 155 -6.44 12.49 -29.21
C ASN A 155 -6.26 14.00 -29.15
N ASN A 156 -5.01 14.46 -28.99
CA ASN A 156 -4.65 15.87 -28.97
C ASN A 156 -3.36 16.10 -29.74
N PRO A 157 -3.41 16.26 -31.08
CA PRO A 157 -2.24 16.41 -31.93
C PRO A 157 -1.35 17.63 -31.62
N SER A 158 -1.84 18.60 -30.84
CA SER A 158 -1.01 19.71 -30.35
C SER A 158 0.00 19.27 -29.29
N ILE A 159 -0.22 18.13 -28.63
CA ILE A 159 0.70 17.53 -27.65
C ILE A 159 1.71 16.68 -28.42
N LYS A 160 2.94 17.11 -28.38
CA LYS A 160 4.09 16.46 -29.03
C LYS A 160 5.02 15.89 -27.98
N SER A 161 5.63 14.74 -28.25
CA SER A 161 6.56 14.09 -27.31
C SER A 161 7.60 13.24 -28.06
N PHE A 162 8.66 12.88 -27.37
CA PHE A 162 9.58 11.81 -27.76
C PHE A 162 9.98 10.97 -26.55
N THR A 163 10.50 9.77 -26.76
CA THR A 163 10.96 8.87 -25.69
C THR A 163 12.44 8.58 -25.86
N ALA A 164 13.21 8.71 -24.78
CA ALA A 164 14.66 8.54 -24.79
C ALA A 164 15.24 8.05 -23.47
N LEU A 165 16.47 7.53 -23.51
CA LEU A 165 17.34 7.37 -22.35
C LEU A 165 18.11 8.68 -22.12
N VAL A 166 17.62 9.49 -21.20
CA VAL A 166 18.13 10.83 -20.89
C VAL A 166 19.21 10.76 -19.82
N PRO A 167 20.43 11.28 -20.02
CA PRO A 167 21.44 11.38 -18.98
C PRO A 167 20.94 12.23 -17.80
N ILE A 168 21.30 11.83 -16.58
CA ILE A 168 20.78 12.46 -15.36
C ILE A 168 21.19 13.94 -15.23
N GLU A 169 22.30 14.33 -15.85
CA GLU A 169 22.81 15.70 -15.87
C GLU A 169 21.86 16.69 -16.55
N TYR A 170 20.96 16.18 -17.40
CA TYR A 170 19.96 17.01 -18.13
C TYR A 170 18.59 16.97 -17.49
N VAL A 171 18.39 16.19 -16.42
CA VAL A 171 17.09 15.98 -15.78
C VAL A 171 16.94 16.87 -14.57
N PHE A 172 15.88 17.65 -14.54
CA PHE A 172 15.46 18.49 -13.43
C PHE A 172 14.19 17.93 -12.79
N HIS A 173 13.94 18.24 -11.55
CA HIS A 173 12.70 17.90 -10.87
C HIS A 173 11.68 19.03 -11.06
N ASP A 174 10.46 18.69 -11.48
CA ASP A 174 9.33 19.60 -11.49
C ASP A 174 8.54 19.45 -10.18
N SER A 175 8.58 20.49 -9.35
CA SER A 175 7.85 20.54 -8.08
C SER A 175 6.41 21.04 -8.22
N ASP A 176 6.04 21.64 -9.37
CA ASP A 176 4.75 22.31 -9.55
C ASP A 176 3.65 21.35 -10.02
N ILE A 177 4.02 20.39 -10.87
CA ILE A 177 3.06 19.41 -11.39
C ILE A 177 2.83 18.29 -10.37
N ASN A 178 3.88 17.76 -9.78
CA ASN A 178 3.78 16.63 -8.86
C ASN A 178 4.90 16.65 -7.81
N PRO A 179 4.74 17.38 -6.69
CA PRO A 179 5.77 17.56 -5.67
C PRO A 179 5.86 16.35 -4.71
N ARG A 180 5.86 15.12 -5.22
CA ARG A 180 5.88 13.93 -4.37
C ARG A 180 7.23 13.72 -3.70
N SER A 181 7.20 13.45 -2.39
CA SER A 181 8.33 12.89 -1.66
C SER A 181 8.56 11.42 -2.03
N ILE A 182 9.82 11.01 -1.94
CA ILE A 182 10.22 9.61 -2.13
C ILE A 182 10.28 8.97 -0.75
N VAL A 183 9.24 8.25 -0.39
CA VAL A 183 9.08 7.65 0.95
C VAL A 183 9.59 6.22 0.98
N ASP A 184 9.24 5.42 -0.02
CA ASP A 184 9.57 4.00 -0.10
C ASP A 184 10.04 3.62 -1.51
N LEU A 185 11.30 3.20 -1.63
CA LEU A 185 11.91 2.74 -2.88
C LEU A 185 12.31 1.26 -2.84
N GLU A 186 12.19 0.60 -1.69
CA GLU A 186 12.76 -0.74 -1.49
C GLU A 186 12.25 -1.72 -2.55
N ASN A 187 10.94 -1.70 -2.80
CA ASN A 187 10.33 -2.58 -3.80
C ASN A 187 10.82 -2.28 -5.23
N PHE A 188 10.92 -1.00 -5.61
CA PHE A 188 11.41 -0.64 -6.95
C PHE A 188 12.90 -0.98 -7.14
N ILE A 189 13.73 -0.75 -6.12
CA ILE A 189 15.14 -1.13 -6.15
C ILE A 189 15.26 -2.64 -6.30
N GLU A 190 14.48 -3.42 -5.54
CA GLU A 190 14.51 -4.89 -5.59
C GLU A 190 14.03 -5.41 -6.96
N GLU A 191 12.94 -4.89 -7.50
CA GLU A 191 12.40 -5.26 -8.82
C GLU A 191 13.42 -5.01 -9.93
N PHE A 192 13.99 -3.81 -10.00
CA PHE A 192 14.97 -3.47 -11.02
C PHE A 192 16.30 -4.20 -10.82
N TYR A 193 16.74 -4.45 -9.59
CA TYR A 193 17.91 -5.27 -9.28
C TYR A 193 17.74 -6.71 -9.79
N ARG A 194 16.54 -7.26 -9.72
CA ARG A 194 16.22 -8.59 -10.25
C ARG A 194 16.18 -8.65 -11.77
N GLY A 195 16.35 -7.54 -12.46
CA GLY A 195 16.31 -7.45 -13.92
C GLY A 195 14.93 -7.28 -14.50
N ASN A 196 13.91 -7.00 -13.68
CA ASN A 196 12.57 -6.69 -14.20
C ASN A 196 12.62 -5.38 -15.00
N PRO A 197 12.09 -5.36 -16.24
CA PRO A 197 12.19 -4.17 -17.10
C PRO A 197 11.27 -3.04 -16.62
N GLN A 198 11.73 -1.81 -16.84
CA GLN A 198 10.87 -0.64 -16.70
C GLN A 198 9.96 -0.52 -17.94
N LEU A 199 8.74 -1.05 -17.85
CA LEU A 199 7.79 -1.09 -18.97
C LEU A 199 7.28 0.28 -19.40
N LEU A 200 7.08 1.20 -18.43
CA LEU A 200 6.58 2.53 -18.69
C LEU A 200 7.68 3.57 -18.43
N PRO A 201 7.91 4.51 -19.35
CA PRO A 201 8.84 5.60 -19.12
C PRO A 201 8.39 6.48 -17.96
N SER A 202 9.32 7.18 -17.33
CA SER A 202 9.01 8.34 -16.51
C SER A 202 8.57 9.49 -17.39
N LEU A 203 7.79 10.46 -16.88
CA LEU A 203 7.26 11.56 -17.68
C LEU A 203 7.95 12.87 -17.32
N ALA A 204 8.34 13.61 -18.35
CA ALA A 204 8.92 14.94 -18.22
C ALA A 204 8.34 15.89 -19.25
N HIS A 205 8.41 17.19 -19.00
CA HIS A 205 8.19 18.20 -20.02
C HIS A 205 9.48 18.95 -20.33
N PHE A 206 9.57 19.42 -21.55
CA PHE A 206 10.69 20.25 -22.01
C PHE A 206 10.33 21.72 -21.83
N SER A 207 11.05 22.41 -20.96
CA SER A 207 10.89 23.84 -20.69
C SER A 207 12.03 24.61 -21.36
N ILE A 208 11.71 25.41 -22.39
CA ILE A 208 12.69 26.25 -23.09
C ILE A 208 13.05 27.43 -22.21
N GLU A 209 14.34 27.71 -22.06
CA GLU A 209 14.79 28.91 -21.36
C GLU A 209 14.64 30.16 -22.24
N GLN A 210 14.28 31.27 -21.60
CA GLN A 210 14.17 32.56 -22.29
C GLN A 210 15.52 32.93 -22.95
N ASN A 211 15.45 33.28 -24.22
CA ASN A 211 16.61 33.63 -25.06
C ASN A 211 17.61 32.48 -25.30
N SER A 212 17.21 31.23 -25.16
CA SER A 212 18.02 30.06 -25.47
C SER A 212 17.32 29.14 -26.47
N SER A 213 18.09 28.44 -27.30
CA SER A 213 17.57 27.33 -28.11
C SER A 213 17.55 26.01 -27.36
N LYS A 214 18.06 26.01 -26.13
CA LYS A 214 18.13 24.85 -25.24
C LYS A 214 17.08 24.98 -24.13
N GLY A 215 16.74 23.88 -23.49
CA GLY A 215 15.79 23.86 -22.42
C GLY A 215 16.10 22.80 -21.36
N ARG A 216 15.22 22.68 -20.41
CA ARG A 216 15.30 21.75 -19.28
C ARG A 216 14.33 20.60 -19.45
N VAL A 217 14.79 19.39 -19.16
CA VAL A 217 13.92 18.21 -19.05
C VAL A 217 13.40 18.12 -17.62
N MET A 218 12.17 18.59 -17.40
CA MET A 218 11.54 18.72 -16.09
C MET A 218 10.72 17.46 -15.79
N LEU A 219 11.25 16.57 -14.96
CA LEU A 219 10.62 15.31 -14.56
C LEU A 219 9.46 15.57 -13.59
N PHE A 220 8.25 15.17 -13.94
CA PHE A 220 7.06 15.38 -13.12
C PHE A 220 6.33 14.09 -12.70
N ASP A 221 6.57 12.95 -13.40
CA ASP A 221 5.98 11.66 -13.01
C ASP A 221 6.97 10.49 -13.19
N GLY A 222 6.66 9.37 -12.50
CA GLY A 222 7.58 8.24 -12.43
C GLY A 222 8.80 8.50 -11.54
N GLN A 223 8.71 9.44 -10.60
CA GLN A 223 9.80 9.89 -9.73
C GLN A 223 10.39 8.75 -8.89
N HIS A 224 9.57 7.83 -8.36
CA HIS A 224 10.05 6.65 -7.62
C HIS A 224 10.85 5.71 -8.53
N LYS A 225 10.40 5.47 -9.77
CA LYS A 225 11.14 4.66 -10.74
C LYS A 225 12.50 5.29 -11.07
N ALA A 226 12.49 6.59 -11.33
CA ALA A 226 13.72 7.34 -11.62
C ALA A 226 14.69 7.30 -10.42
N ALA A 227 14.22 7.54 -9.21
CA ALA A 227 15.04 7.49 -8.01
C ALA A 227 15.61 6.08 -7.77
N ALA A 228 14.82 5.02 -7.94
CA ALA A 228 15.32 3.65 -7.82
C ALA A 228 16.46 3.35 -8.80
N GLN A 229 16.31 3.78 -10.06
CA GLN A 229 17.38 3.66 -11.06
C GLN A 229 18.66 4.41 -10.65
N LEU A 230 18.52 5.62 -10.08
CA LEU A 230 19.66 6.38 -9.55
C LEU A 230 20.38 5.63 -8.43
N PHE A 231 19.65 5.10 -7.45
CA PHE A 231 20.26 4.36 -6.34
C PHE A 231 20.90 3.04 -6.77
N LEU A 232 20.43 2.43 -7.87
CA LEU A 232 21.09 1.30 -8.54
C LEU A 232 22.35 1.70 -9.33
N GLY A 233 22.63 2.99 -9.46
CA GLY A 233 23.81 3.51 -10.13
C GLY A 233 23.63 3.84 -11.62
N ASN A 234 22.41 3.81 -12.12
CA ASN A 234 22.13 4.15 -13.51
C ASN A 234 22.30 5.66 -13.75
N ARG A 235 23.05 6.00 -14.79
CA ARG A 235 23.35 7.39 -15.20
C ARG A 235 22.43 7.91 -16.30
N ARG A 236 21.46 7.09 -16.74
CA ARG A 236 20.47 7.43 -17.76
C ARG A 236 19.10 6.96 -17.31
N LEU A 237 18.09 7.79 -17.53
CA LEU A 237 16.70 7.50 -17.17
C LEU A 237 15.85 7.34 -18.42
N TYR A 238 14.97 6.34 -18.44
CA TYR A 238 14.01 6.12 -19.51
C TYR A 238 12.83 7.07 -19.33
N ILE A 239 12.74 8.10 -20.19
CA ILE A 239 11.82 9.23 -20.04
C ILE A 239 11.07 9.50 -21.36
N ARG A 240 9.76 9.73 -21.25
CA ARG A 240 8.95 10.38 -22.29
C ARG A 240 8.90 11.88 -22.02
N VAL A 241 9.36 12.68 -22.96
CA VAL A 241 9.49 14.13 -22.84
C VAL A 241 8.42 14.82 -23.69
N PHE A 242 7.52 15.55 -23.05
CA PHE A 242 6.50 16.37 -23.71
C PHE A 242 7.08 17.71 -24.13
N LEU A 243 6.83 18.11 -25.37
CA LEU A 243 7.34 19.32 -25.99
C LEU A 243 6.24 20.37 -26.08
N ASN A 244 6.53 21.59 -25.64
CA ASN A 244 5.62 22.75 -25.75
C ASN A 244 4.18 22.47 -25.27
N ALA A 245 4.01 21.52 -24.32
CA ALA A 245 2.71 21.18 -23.79
C ALA A 245 2.24 22.24 -22.78
N ASP A 246 0.94 22.54 -22.79
CA ASP A 246 0.33 23.34 -21.75
C ASP A 246 0.47 22.62 -20.39
N LEU A 247 1.19 23.23 -19.46
CA LEU A 247 1.46 22.68 -18.13
C LEU A 247 0.16 22.43 -17.34
N LYS A 248 -0.89 23.23 -17.57
CA LYS A 248 -2.19 23.04 -16.94
C LYS A 248 -2.84 21.75 -17.44
N VAL A 249 -2.73 21.46 -18.74
CA VAL A 249 -3.24 20.20 -19.32
C VAL A 249 -2.45 19.02 -18.76
N LEU A 250 -1.12 19.08 -18.73
CA LEU A 250 -0.28 18.02 -18.17
C LEU A 250 -0.59 17.79 -16.69
N LYS A 251 -0.72 18.84 -15.90
CA LYS A 251 -1.06 18.78 -14.47
C LYS A 251 -2.42 18.13 -14.25
N THR A 252 -3.45 18.56 -14.96
CA THR A 252 -4.80 18.03 -14.83
C THR A 252 -4.89 16.57 -15.27
N THR A 253 -4.24 16.24 -16.41
CA THR A 253 -4.22 14.86 -16.93
C THR A 253 -3.45 13.93 -16.00
N ASN A 254 -2.29 14.37 -15.50
CA ASN A 254 -1.47 13.60 -14.56
C ASN A 254 -2.22 13.37 -13.24
N PHE A 255 -2.83 14.41 -12.69
CA PHE A 255 -3.66 14.30 -11.49
C PHE A 255 -4.84 13.34 -11.70
N GLY A 256 -5.57 13.47 -12.82
CA GLY A 256 -6.67 12.58 -13.17
C GLY A 256 -6.21 11.13 -13.37
N ALA A 257 -5.06 10.91 -14.02
CA ALA A 257 -4.47 9.58 -14.16
C ALA A 257 -4.07 9.00 -12.80
N HIS A 258 -3.45 9.77 -11.92
CA HIS A 258 -3.07 9.33 -10.57
C HIS A 258 -4.29 9.08 -9.70
N THR A 259 -5.33 9.89 -9.78
CA THR A 259 -6.58 9.65 -9.04
C THR A 259 -7.25 8.35 -9.51
N LYS A 260 -7.28 8.11 -10.81
CA LYS A 260 -7.77 6.85 -11.38
C LYS A 260 -6.83 5.66 -11.09
N LEU A 261 -5.51 5.87 -11.12
CA LEU A 261 -4.52 4.84 -10.78
C LEU A 261 -4.43 4.56 -9.28
N ALA A 262 -4.61 5.56 -8.42
CA ALA A 262 -4.76 5.33 -6.97
C ALA A 262 -5.98 4.45 -6.66
N GLN A 263 -7.04 4.55 -7.46
CA GLN A 263 -8.16 3.61 -7.42
C GLN A 263 -7.80 2.21 -7.94
N ILE A 264 -6.68 2.05 -8.66
CA ILE A 264 -6.24 0.79 -9.30
C ILE A 264 -5.02 0.17 -8.60
N HIS A 265 -4.25 0.91 -7.81
CA HIS A 265 -2.99 0.47 -7.21
C HIS A 265 -3.15 -0.34 -5.91
N PHE A 266 -3.99 -1.37 -5.96
CA PHE A 266 -4.09 -2.33 -4.87
C PHE A 266 -3.64 -3.72 -5.37
N PRO A 267 -2.45 -4.24 -5.05
CA PRO A 267 -2.05 -5.58 -5.48
C PRO A 267 -3.02 -6.66 -5.02
N MET A 268 -3.64 -6.52 -3.85
CA MET A 268 -4.71 -7.41 -3.41
C MET A 268 -6.06 -7.07 -4.05
N ALA A 269 -6.30 -5.82 -4.39
CA ALA A 269 -7.44 -5.39 -5.22
C ALA A 269 -7.24 -5.70 -6.70
N ILE A 270 -6.03 -6.02 -7.16
CA ILE A 270 -5.80 -6.55 -8.51
C ILE A 270 -6.54 -7.88 -8.68
N GLN A 271 -6.49 -8.79 -7.71
CA GLN A 271 -7.25 -10.03 -7.77
C GLN A 271 -8.76 -9.78 -7.81
N ASP A 272 -9.25 -8.84 -7.00
CA ASP A 272 -10.66 -8.47 -6.98
C ASP A 272 -11.06 -7.72 -8.27
N LYS A 273 -10.18 -6.88 -8.82
CA LYS A 273 -10.38 -6.25 -10.14
C LYS A 273 -10.36 -7.26 -11.28
N VAL A 274 -9.42 -8.19 -11.30
CA VAL A 274 -9.40 -9.29 -12.28
C VAL A 274 -10.69 -10.08 -12.19
N GLY A 275 -11.17 -10.36 -10.98
CA GLY A 275 -12.47 -10.98 -10.76
C GLY A 275 -13.61 -10.17 -11.38
N HIS A 276 -13.63 -8.86 -11.18
CA HIS A 276 -14.60 -7.97 -11.82
C HIS A 276 -14.50 -8.01 -13.35
N ASP A 277 -13.31 -7.87 -13.90
CA ASP A 277 -13.08 -7.78 -15.34
C ASP A 277 -13.37 -9.10 -16.07
N ILE A 278 -13.34 -10.24 -15.36
CA ILE A 278 -13.72 -11.55 -15.90
C ILE A 278 -15.21 -11.83 -15.70
N PHE A 279 -15.73 -11.64 -14.49
CA PHE A 279 -17.09 -12.03 -14.15
C PHE A 279 -18.15 -11.14 -14.83
N ARG A 280 -17.97 -9.84 -14.85
CA ARG A 280 -18.96 -8.90 -15.39
C ARG A 280 -19.28 -9.18 -16.87
N PRO A 281 -18.32 -9.25 -17.81
CA PRO A 281 -18.63 -9.56 -19.20
C PRO A 281 -19.22 -10.97 -19.38
N ALA A 282 -18.80 -11.94 -18.60
CA ALA A 282 -19.32 -13.29 -18.65
C ALA A 282 -20.79 -13.34 -18.22
N LEU A 283 -21.17 -12.61 -17.17
CA LEU A 283 -22.55 -12.46 -16.75
C LEU A 283 -23.38 -11.69 -17.79
N GLU A 284 -22.87 -10.60 -18.34
CA GLU A 284 -23.56 -9.83 -19.39
C GLU A 284 -23.83 -10.69 -20.64
N ASN A 285 -22.87 -11.50 -21.09
CA ASN A 285 -23.03 -12.44 -22.19
C ASN A 285 -24.11 -13.50 -21.89
N TYR A 286 -24.10 -14.06 -20.67
CA TYR A 286 -25.11 -15.00 -20.22
C TYR A 286 -26.51 -14.38 -20.25
N LEU A 287 -26.67 -13.18 -19.69
CA LEU A 287 -27.95 -12.48 -19.66
C LEU A 287 -28.48 -12.10 -21.06
N ASN A 288 -27.58 -11.81 -22.00
CA ASN A 288 -27.95 -11.53 -23.38
C ASN A 288 -28.42 -12.79 -24.12
N ALA A 289 -27.91 -13.97 -23.75
CA ALA A 289 -28.36 -15.25 -24.32
C ALA A 289 -29.74 -15.69 -23.78
N TYR A 290 -30.17 -15.14 -22.64
CA TYR A 290 -31.45 -15.48 -21.99
C TYR A 290 -32.30 -14.22 -21.73
N PRO A 291 -33.04 -13.73 -22.72
CA PRO A 291 -33.80 -12.50 -22.59
C PRO A 291 -34.96 -12.59 -21.58
N GLU A 292 -35.48 -13.78 -21.28
CA GLU A 292 -36.54 -14.00 -20.27
C GLU A 292 -35.92 -14.09 -18.85
N ARG A 293 -35.51 -12.95 -18.34
CA ARG A 293 -34.78 -12.85 -17.04
C ARG A 293 -35.63 -13.22 -15.82
N ALA A 294 -36.94 -13.16 -15.92
CA ALA A 294 -37.86 -13.41 -14.78
C ALA A 294 -37.79 -14.86 -14.26
N SER A 295 -37.36 -15.81 -15.09
CA SER A 295 -37.19 -17.24 -14.74
C SER A 295 -35.79 -17.60 -14.30
N ILE A 296 -34.80 -16.70 -14.42
CA ILE A 296 -33.40 -16.95 -14.15
C ILE A 296 -33.06 -16.48 -12.73
N LYS A 297 -32.35 -17.32 -11.97
CA LYS A 297 -31.83 -17.01 -10.63
C LYS A 297 -30.34 -16.67 -10.69
N GLU A 298 -29.83 -15.98 -9.69
CA GLU A 298 -28.40 -15.59 -9.63
C GLU A 298 -27.48 -16.82 -9.69
N ASP A 299 -27.84 -17.91 -9.02
CA ASP A 299 -27.08 -19.16 -9.03
C ASP A 299 -27.15 -19.93 -10.36
N SER A 300 -28.17 -19.69 -11.18
CA SER A 300 -28.38 -20.40 -12.44
C SER A 300 -27.20 -20.27 -13.41
N TYR A 301 -26.56 -19.09 -13.44
CA TYR A 301 -25.35 -18.90 -14.24
C TYR A 301 -24.23 -19.91 -13.89
N PHE A 302 -23.98 -20.14 -12.61
CA PHE A 302 -22.93 -21.05 -12.15
C PHE A 302 -23.27 -22.51 -12.49
N HIS A 303 -24.55 -22.86 -12.56
CA HIS A 303 -24.97 -24.21 -12.96
C HIS A 303 -24.73 -24.50 -14.44
N THR A 304 -24.60 -23.50 -15.30
CA THR A 304 -24.26 -23.68 -16.71
C THR A 304 -22.78 -23.99 -16.95
N LEU A 305 -21.92 -23.70 -15.96
CA LEU A 305 -20.47 -23.91 -16.06
C LEU A 305 -20.07 -25.36 -15.75
N ALA A 306 -18.99 -25.83 -16.35
CA ALA A 306 -18.35 -27.09 -15.99
C ALA A 306 -17.93 -27.08 -14.51
N LYS A 307 -17.88 -28.27 -13.88
CA LYS A 307 -17.59 -28.38 -12.44
C LYS A 307 -16.24 -27.75 -12.05
N GLU A 308 -15.25 -27.90 -12.90
CA GLU A 308 -13.88 -27.39 -12.73
C GLU A 308 -13.83 -25.86 -12.80
N GLU A 309 -14.69 -25.26 -13.63
CA GLU A 309 -14.74 -23.81 -13.84
C GLU A 309 -15.52 -23.06 -12.74
N ARG A 310 -16.48 -23.74 -12.10
CA ARG A 310 -17.37 -23.13 -11.08
C ARG A 310 -16.59 -22.51 -9.94
N SER A 311 -15.57 -23.20 -9.43
CA SER A 311 -14.77 -22.72 -8.30
C SER A 311 -14.01 -21.44 -8.63
N ALA A 312 -13.39 -21.40 -9.82
CA ALA A 312 -12.70 -20.22 -10.32
C ALA A 312 -13.67 -19.05 -10.54
N MET A 313 -14.82 -19.33 -11.17
CA MET A 313 -15.82 -18.29 -11.43
C MET A 313 -16.45 -17.74 -10.15
N ARG A 314 -16.65 -18.56 -9.10
CA ARG A 314 -17.06 -18.10 -7.77
C ARG A 314 -16.03 -17.17 -7.13
N ALA A 315 -14.74 -17.48 -7.29
CA ALA A 315 -13.68 -16.57 -6.83
C ALA A 315 -13.71 -15.22 -7.58
N HIS A 316 -13.96 -15.25 -8.89
CA HIS A 316 -14.12 -14.05 -9.71
C HIS A 316 -15.38 -13.25 -9.31
N PHE A 317 -16.47 -13.93 -9.02
CA PHE A 317 -17.69 -13.29 -8.49
C PHE A 317 -17.45 -12.59 -7.16
N GLN A 318 -16.75 -13.23 -6.22
CA GLN A 318 -16.38 -12.59 -4.96
C GLN A 318 -15.49 -11.37 -5.17
N GLY A 319 -14.53 -11.45 -6.09
CA GLY A 319 -13.71 -10.32 -6.51
C GLY A 319 -14.55 -9.18 -7.10
N TYR A 320 -15.48 -9.52 -7.98
CA TYR A 320 -16.44 -8.56 -8.57
C TYR A 320 -17.21 -7.78 -7.49
N LEU A 321 -17.77 -8.47 -6.49
CA LEU A 321 -18.53 -7.83 -5.42
C LEU A 321 -17.65 -6.87 -4.58
N LYS A 322 -16.47 -7.34 -4.16
CA LYS A 322 -15.52 -6.54 -3.36
C LYS A 322 -15.02 -5.32 -4.13
N PHE A 323 -14.65 -5.51 -5.39
CA PHE A 323 -14.15 -4.42 -6.24
C PHE A 323 -15.20 -3.31 -6.42
N ARG A 324 -16.47 -3.67 -6.61
CA ARG A 324 -17.56 -2.69 -6.71
C ARG A 324 -17.69 -1.83 -5.46
N VAL A 325 -17.62 -2.43 -4.28
CA VAL A 325 -17.64 -1.69 -3.01
C VAL A 325 -16.44 -0.75 -2.93
N MET A 326 -15.25 -1.24 -3.25
CA MET A 326 -14.02 -0.46 -3.20
C MET A 326 -14.07 0.74 -4.15
N SER A 327 -14.56 0.53 -5.37
CA SER A 327 -14.73 1.61 -6.36
C SER A 327 -15.70 2.69 -5.87
N THR A 328 -16.83 2.29 -5.28
CA THR A 328 -17.84 3.22 -4.75
C THR A 328 -17.30 3.96 -3.53
N ALA A 329 -16.71 3.25 -2.57
CA ALA A 329 -16.11 3.86 -1.38
C ALA A 329 -14.97 4.82 -1.75
N GLY A 330 -14.16 4.49 -2.77
CA GLY A 330 -13.11 5.39 -3.27
C GLY A 330 -13.65 6.65 -3.92
N ALA A 331 -14.78 6.57 -4.61
CA ALA A 331 -15.39 7.73 -5.24
C ALA A 331 -16.12 8.66 -4.23
N GLU A 332 -16.75 8.07 -3.22
CA GLU A 332 -17.55 8.81 -2.23
C GLU A 332 -16.74 9.21 -0.99
N ASN A 333 -15.71 8.45 -0.64
CA ASN A 333 -14.92 8.62 0.56
C ASN A 333 -13.45 8.18 0.36
N GLY A 334 -12.69 8.98 -0.40
CA GLY A 334 -11.27 8.72 -0.65
C GLY A 334 -10.43 8.58 0.62
N HIS A 335 -10.87 9.17 1.73
CA HIS A 335 -10.14 9.17 3.02
C HIS A 335 -10.02 7.79 3.67
N PHE A 336 -10.95 6.86 3.47
CA PHE A 336 -10.81 5.50 4.04
C PHE A 336 -9.51 4.83 3.59
N PHE A 337 -9.12 5.01 2.33
CA PHE A 337 -7.92 4.38 1.77
C PHE A 337 -6.61 5.00 2.24
N ASP A 338 -6.64 6.21 2.77
CA ASP A 338 -5.47 6.81 3.43
C ASP A 338 -5.02 5.98 4.62
N TYR A 339 -5.95 5.30 5.28
CA TYR A 339 -5.71 4.45 6.46
C TYR A 339 -5.50 2.97 6.14
N VAL A 340 -5.60 2.55 4.87
CA VAL A 340 -5.48 1.14 4.47
C VAL A 340 -4.18 0.88 3.74
N GLU A 341 -3.35 -0.03 4.27
CA GLU A 341 -2.20 -0.58 3.56
C GLU A 341 -2.66 -1.62 2.55
N THR A 342 -2.29 -1.42 1.31
CA THR A 342 -2.85 -2.16 0.18
C THR A 342 -1.83 -3.00 -0.55
N VAL A 343 -0.55 -2.74 -0.31
CA VAL A 343 0.58 -3.39 -0.98
C VAL A 343 1.05 -4.63 -0.20
N SER A 344 0.97 -4.59 1.12
CA SER A 344 1.45 -5.68 1.97
C SER A 344 0.35 -6.23 2.89
N ALA A 345 0.50 -7.51 3.26
CA ALA A 345 -0.39 -8.17 4.21
C ALA A 345 -0.34 -7.56 5.64
N ARG A 346 0.71 -6.78 5.93
CA ARG A 346 0.89 -6.08 7.21
C ARG A 346 1.35 -4.66 6.95
N SER A 347 0.66 -3.69 7.50
CA SER A 347 1.09 -2.31 7.44
C SER A 347 2.17 -1.99 8.47
N LYS A 348 3.10 -1.12 8.11
CA LYS A 348 4.08 -0.51 9.02
C LYS A 348 3.68 0.91 9.43
N THR A 349 2.83 1.54 8.67
CA THR A 349 2.48 2.97 8.83
C THR A 349 0.99 3.19 9.03
N LYS A 350 0.14 2.37 8.41
CA LYS A 350 -1.32 2.52 8.41
C LYS A 350 -1.99 1.56 9.39
N PRO A 351 -3.12 1.92 10.02
CA PRO A 351 -3.77 1.09 11.03
C PRO A 351 -4.41 -0.17 10.46
N LEU A 352 -4.81 -0.15 9.18
CA LEU A 352 -5.45 -1.26 8.49
C LEU A 352 -4.56 -1.84 7.39
N ALA A 353 -4.56 -3.15 7.23
CA ALA A 353 -4.14 -3.82 6.01
C ALA A 353 -5.39 -4.24 5.21
N TYR A 354 -5.31 -4.27 3.88
CA TYR A 354 -6.44 -4.68 3.03
C TYR A 354 -6.96 -6.08 3.38
N GLU A 355 -6.06 -7.00 3.72
CA GLU A 355 -6.45 -8.34 4.18
C GLU A 355 -7.27 -8.30 5.48
N THR A 356 -7.01 -7.33 6.35
CA THR A 356 -7.83 -7.10 7.56
C THR A 356 -9.22 -6.60 7.18
N VAL A 357 -9.31 -5.64 6.25
CA VAL A 357 -10.60 -5.15 5.71
C VAL A 357 -11.41 -6.30 5.11
N ARG A 358 -10.75 -7.13 4.30
CA ARG A 358 -11.37 -8.29 3.66
C ARG A 358 -11.94 -9.27 4.68
N LYS A 359 -11.14 -9.66 5.67
CA LYS A 359 -11.55 -10.63 6.71
C LYS A 359 -12.57 -10.07 7.70
N ALA A 360 -12.37 -8.82 8.14
CA ALA A 360 -13.18 -8.24 9.21
C ALA A 360 -14.44 -7.54 8.71
N ILE A 361 -14.39 -6.92 7.52
CA ILE A 361 -15.51 -6.13 7.01
C ILE A 361 -16.23 -6.89 5.88
N PHE A 362 -15.55 -7.21 4.79
CA PHE A 362 -16.22 -7.82 3.65
C PHE A 362 -16.82 -9.19 3.98
N ASN A 363 -16.10 -10.06 4.69
CA ASN A 363 -16.62 -11.36 5.07
C ASN A 363 -17.78 -11.30 6.10
N ASN A 364 -17.93 -10.20 6.82
CA ASN A 364 -19.05 -10.02 7.75
C ASN A 364 -20.27 -9.34 7.10
N PHE A 365 -20.10 -8.51 6.08
CA PHE A 365 -21.16 -7.66 5.57
C PHE A 365 -21.54 -7.92 4.12
N LEU A 366 -20.69 -8.56 3.30
CA LEU A 366 -21.04 -8.95 1.94
C LEU A 366 -21.56 -10.38 1.88
N CYS A 367 -22.62 -10.59 1.17
CA CYS A 367 -23.09 -11.90 0.77
C CYS A 367 -22.21 -12.41 -0.37
N LEU A 368 -21.12 -13.13 -0.03
CA LEU A 368 -20.06 -13.55 -0.96
C LEU A 368 -20.35 -14.86 -1.70
N TYR A 369 -21.60 -15.28 -1.77
CA TYR A 369 -22.04 -16.45 -2.52
C TYR A 369 -23.24 -16.08 -3.42
N GLU A 370 -23.45 -16.86 -4.45
CA GLU A 370 -24.61 -16.77 -5.33
C GLU A 370 -25.91 -17.17 -4.60
N THR A 371 -26.98 -16.45 -4.86
CA THR A 371 -28.27 -16.65 -4.20
C THR A 371 -29.30 -17.29 -5.13
N ASN A 372 -30.33 -17.89 -4.54
CA ASN A 372 -31.47 -18.44 -5.26
C ASN A 372 -32.54 -17.35 -5.53
N THR A 373 -32.10 -16.10 -5.69
CA THR A 373 -32.95 -14.93 -5.93
C THR A 373 -33.08 -14.70 -7.46
N PRO A 374 -34.24 -14.27 -7.97
CA PRO A 374 -34.36 -13.85 -9.37
C PRO A 374 -33.28 -12.84 -9.74
N ILE A 375 -32.64 -13.01 -10.90
CA ILE A 375 -31.40 -12.31 -11.26
C ILE A 375 -31.54 -10.79 -11.23
N ASP A 376 -32.63 -10.24 -11.75
CA ASP A 376 -32.84 -8.78 -11.75
C ASP A 376 -33.00 -8.23 -10.33
N LEU A 377 -33.66 -8.97 -9.45
CA LEU A 377 -33.79 -8.61 -8.04
C LEU A 377 -32.44 -8.74 -7.32
N ALA A 378 -31.70 -9.82 -7.58
CA ALA A 378 -30.36 -10.03 -7.03
C ALA A 378 -29.42 -8.89 -7.42
N LEU A 379 -29.37 -8.49 -8.68
CA LEU A 379 -28.54 -7.37 -9.15
C LEU A 379 -28.90 -6.05 -8.46
N LYS A 380 -30.21 -5.77 -8.31
CA LYS A 380 -30.68 -4.60 -7.56
C LYS A 380 -30.24 -4.65 -6.08
N MET A 381 -30.37 -5.81 -5.44
CA MET A 381 -29.96 -5.99 -4.04
C MET A 381 -28.45 -5.86 -3.87
N ARG A 382 -27.65 -6.35 -4.84
CA ARG A 382 -26.20 -6.17 -4.88
C ARG A 382 -25.79 -4.70 -5.01
N ASP A 383 -26.58 -3.87 -5.69
CA ASP A 383 -26.36 -2.42 -5.72
C ASP A 383 -26.60 -1.78 -4.36
N ILE A 384 -27.71 -2.15 -3.71
CA ILE A 384 -28.05 -1.69 -2.35
C ILE A 384 -26.98 -2.12 -1.35
N GLU A 385 -26.52 -3.38 -1.40
CA GLU A 385 -25.46 -3.91 -0.56
C GLU A 385 -24.16 -3.10 -0.70
N ARG A 386 -23.76 -2.83 -1.93
CA ARG A 386 -22.59 -2.00 -2.25
C ARG A 386 -22.68 -0.62 -1.61
N ASP A 387 -23.80 0.08 -1.83
CA ASP A 387 -23.99 1.45 -1.37
C ASP A 387 -24.09 1.51 0.16
N ASN A 388 -24.77 0.56 0.77
CA ASN A 388 -24.85 0.44 2.23
C ASN A 388 -23.48 0.13 2.84
N LEU A 389 -22.67 -0.73 2.22
CA LEU A 389 -21.32 -1.02 2.74
C LEU A 389 -20.38 0.17 2.54
N ALA A 390 -20.44 0.87 1.42
CA ALA A 390 -19.68 2.11 1.23
C ALA A 390 -20.01 3.15 2.32
N LYS A 391 -21.28 3.27 2.68
CA LYS A 391 -21.73 4.15 3.77
C LYS A 391 -21.25 3.68 5.15
N LEU A 392 -21.23 2.38 5.41
CA LEU A 392 -20.66 1.83 6.64
C LEU A 392 -19.16 2.14 6.73
N LEU A 393 -18.42 1.98 5.64
CA LEU A 393 -16.99 2.33 5.58
C LEU A 393 -16.76 3.82 5.85
N LYS A 394 -17.63 4.68 5.32
CA LYS A 394 -17.59 6.12 5.60
C LYS A 394 -17.78 6.41 7.10
N LEU A 395 -18.82 5.85 7.72
CA LEU A 395 -19.05 6.01 9.16
C LEU A 395 -17.90 5.45 10.00
N PHE A 396 -17.35 4.32 9.60
CA PHE A 396 -16.18 3.74 10.27
C PHE A 396 -14.97 4.68 10.17
N THR A 397 -14.73 5.29 9.01
CA THR A 397 -13.66 6.27 8.83
C THR A 397 -13.86 7.46 9.76
N GLU A 398 -15.02 8.07 9.75
CA GLU A 398 -15.36 9.25 10.55
C GLU A 398 -15.24 8.97 12.07
N LYS A 399 -15.68 7.80 12.54
CA LYS A 399 -15.74 7.48 13.96
C LYS A 399 -14.47 6.85 14.52
N VAL A 400 -13.78 6.03 13.73
CA VAL A 400 -12.68 5.19 14.21
C VAL A 400 -11.31 5.70 13.77
N LEU A 401 -11.21 6.31 12.58
CA LEU A 401 -9.94 6.63 11.96
C LEU A 401 -9.66 8.12 11.94
N GLU A 402 -10.58 8.90 11.42
CA GLU A 402 -10.41 10.34 11.23
C GLU A 402 -10.32 11.05 12.58
N ASN A 403 -9.30 11.92 12.73
CA ASN A 403 -9.00 12.61 14.01
C ASN A 403 -8.67 11.69 15.20
N GLN A 404 -8.63 10.38 15.00
CA GLN A 404 -8.20 9.40 15.98
C GLN A 404 -6.78 8.91 15.66
N PHE A 405 -6.55 8.39 14.45
CA PHE A 405 -5.25 7.89 14.05
C PHE A 405 -4.41 8.96 13.34
N VAL A 406 -3.25 9.28 13.91
CA VAL A 406 -2.31 10.26 13.34
C VAL A 406 -1.40 9.55 12.34
N LEU A 407 -1.66 9.68 11.05
CA LEU A 407 -0.93 9.01 9.96
C LEU A 407 0.59 9.26 10.01
N THR A 408 1.01 10.48 10.35
CA THR A 408 2.44 10.84 10.45
C THR A 408 3.18 10.13 11.58
N LYS A 409 2.47 9.68 12.62
CA LYS A 409 3.06 8.90 13.72
C LYS A 409 3.17 7.41 13.38
N GLY A 410 2.34 6.92 12.46
CA GLY A 410 2.33 5.51 12.06
C GLY A 410 2.12 4.54 13.23
N ILE A 411 2.55 3.29 13.03
CA ILE A 411 2.39 2.21 14.02
C ILE A 411 3.71 1.79 14.68
N TYR A 412 4.83 2.40 14.28
CA TYR A 412 6.14 2.01 14.79
C TYR A 412 6.27 2.27 16.29
N LYS A 413 6.54 1.22 17.06
CA LYS A 413 6.70 1.27 18.53
C LYS A 413 5.57 1.99 19.28
N ILE A 414 4.36 1.98 18.74
CA ILE A 414 3.21 2.68 19.32
C ILE A 414 2.94 2.26 20.78
N GLU A 415 3.11 0.96 21.08
CA GLU A 415 2.94 0.41 22.42
C GLU A 415 4.10 0.75 23.37
N GLU A 416 5.29 1.02 22.85
CA GLU A 416 6.47 1.40 23.62
C GLU A 416 6.54 2.91 23.89
N ASN A 417 6.03 3.71 22.96
CA ASN A 417 6.04 5.18 23.02
C ASN A 417 4.85 5.77 23.81
N LEU A 418 4.40 5.10 24.85
CA LEU A 418 3.26 5.52 25.67
C LEU A 418 3.53 6.74 26.58
N ALA A 419 4.74 7.30 26.53
CA ALA A 419 5.12 8.50 27.31
C ALA A 419 4.61 9.83 26.74
N SER A 420 3.90 9.79 25.59
CA SER A 420 3.36 10.99 24.95
C SER A 420 2.07 11.48 25.63
N ASP A 421 1.69 12.74 25.32
CA ASP A 421 0.46 13.36 25.79
C ASP A 421 -0.77 12.43 25.62
N PRO A 422 -1.51 12.11 26.71
CA PRO A 422 -2.70 11.29 26.66
C PRO A 422 -3.77 11.77 25.68
N ALA A 423 -3.93 13.06 25.49
CA ALA A 423 -4.92 13.64 24.58
C ALA A 423 -4.67 13.22 23.11
N ILE A 424 -3.42 13.02 22.73
CA ILE A 424 -3.03 12.59 21.38
C ILE A 424 -2.84 11.06 21.35
N ARG A 425 -2.25 10.50 22.39
CA ARG A 425 -1.94 9.08 22.51
C ARG A 425 -3.19 8.22 22.51
N ASP A 426 -4.17 8.55 23.34
CA ASP A 426 -5.32 7.67 23.60
C ASP A 426 -6.20 7.47 22.36
N PRO A 427 -6.58 8.51 21.59
CA PRO A 427 -7.29 8.34 20.33
C PRO A 427 -6.51 7.48 19.34
N HIS A 428 -5.21 7.76 19.17
CA HIS A 428 -4.35 7.04 18.26
C HIS A 428 -4.21 5.55 18.63
N LEU A 429 -4.06 5.25 19.91
CA LEU A 429 -3.98 3.89 20.42
C LEU A 429 -5.30 3.12 20.27
N ARG A 430 -6.45 3.79 20.51
CA ARG A 430 -7.78 3.22 20.26
C ARG A 430 -7.94 2.78 18.82
N ALA A 431 -7.70 3.67 17.88
CA ALA A 431 -7.81 3.39 16.45
C ALA A 431 -6.85 2.25 16.04
N TYR A 432 -5.59 2.31 16.49
CA TYR A 432 -4.60 1.28 16.20
C TYR A 432 -5.02 -0.11 16.70
N ARG A 433 -5.41 -0.24 17.95
CA ARG A 433 -5.74 -1.54 18.56
C ARG A 433 -7.04 -2.12 18.01
N LEU A 434 -8.07 -1.28 17.82
CA LEU A 434 -9.32 -1.69 17.22
C LEU A 434 -9.14 -2.19 15.77
N CYS A 435 -8.26 -1.56 15.02
CA CYS A 435 -7.98 -1.92 13.63
C CYS A 435 -7.08 -3.16 13.46
N ARG A 436 -6.61 -3.79 14.54
CA ARG A 436 -5.91 -5.09 14.45
C ARG A 436 -6.88 -6.19 14.02
N GLN A 437 -6.38 -7.17 13.25
CA GLN A 437 -7.24 -8.14 12.57
C GLN A 437 -8.20 -8.88 13.51
N ALA A 438 -7.71 -9.46 14.61
CA ALA A 438 -8.54 -10.28 15.49
C ALA A 438 -9.62 -9.45 16.22
N PRO A 439 -9.30 -8.32 16.90
CA PRO A 439 -10.34 -7.52 17.54
C PRO A 439 -11.33 -6.93 16.54
N LEU A 440 -10.87 -6.51 15.34
CA LEU A 440 -11.77 -5.95 14.33
C LEU A 440 -12.75 -7.00 13.79
N ILE A 441 -12.31 -8.25 13.56
CA ILE A 441 -13.21 -9.34 13.13
C ILE A 441 -14.34 -9.53 14.15
N VAL A 442 -13.98 -9.62 15.43
CA VAL A 442 -14.96 -9.82 16.52
C VAL A 442 -15.91 -8.63 16.61
N THR A 443 -15.38 -7.41 16.60
CA THR A 443 -16.19 -6.18 16.68
C THR A 443 -17.15 -6.04 15.51
N MET A 444 -16.69 -6.30 14.27
CA MET A 444 -17.54 -6.18 13.08
C MET A 444 -18.62 -7.26 13.02
N ARG A 445 -18.34 -8.46 13.54
CA ARG A 445 -19.35 -9.50 13.71
C ARG A 445 -20.45 -9.06 14.68
N GLU A 446 -20.08 -8.57 15.86
CA GLU A 446 -21.07 -8.11 16.85
C GLU A 446 -21.86 -6.90 16.32
N LEU A 447 -21.22 -5.98 15.59
CA LEU A 447 -21.90 -4.86 14.94
C LEU A 447 -22.91 -5.33 13.89
N ARG A 448 -22.55 -6.34 13.07
CA ARG A 448 -23.46 -6.94 12.09
C ARG A 448 -24.67 -7.55 12.77
N GLU A 449 -24.45 -8.34 13.82
CA GLU A 449 -25.55 -8.97 14.58
C GLU A 449 -26.47 -7.94 15.23
N ALA A 450 -25.91 -6.87 15.81
CA ALA A 450 -26.66 -5.77 16.38
C ALA A 450 -27.50 -5.04 15.31
N LEU A 451 -26.89 -4.76 14.15
CA LEU A 451 -27.61 -4.13 13.03
C LEU A 451 -28.72 -5.04 12.50
N SER A 452 -28.46 -6.32 12.31
CA SER A 452 -29.44 -7.31 11.88
C SER A 452 -30.66 -7.32 12.82
N GLN A 453 -30.42 -7.37 14.12
CA GLN A 453 -31.48 -7.37 15.11
C GLN A 453 -32.25 -6.03 15.17
N LEU A 454 -31.54 -4.90 15.05
CA LEU A 454 -32.16 -3.57 14.96
C LEU A 454 -33.13 -3.47 13.78
N LEU A 455 -32.68 -3.91 12.58
CA LEU A 455 -33.48 -3.87 11.37
C LEU A 455 -34.70 -4.81 11.46
N SER A 456 -34.51 -5.99 12.08
CA SER A 456 -35.62 -6.92 12.36
C SER A 456 -36.67 -6.28 13.25
N LEU A 457 -36.27 -5.68 14.37
CA LEU A 457 -37.19 -5.00 15.31
C LEU A 457 -37.95 -3.82 14.64
N ARG A 458 -37.35 -3.19 13.65
CA ARG A 458 -37.95 -2.08 12.92
C ARG A 458 -38.71 -2.51 11.65
N GLY A 459 -38.79 -3.80 11.35
CA GLY A 459 -39.46 -4.31 10.16
C GLY A 459 -38.82 -3.80 8.84
N ARG A 460 -37.47 -3.67 8.82
CA ARG A 460 -36.75 -3.07 7.67
C ARG A 460 -36.27 -4.10 6.65
N TYR A 461 -36.36 -5.38 6.91
CA TYR A 461 -36.01 -6.39 5.92
C TYR A 461 -36.92 -6.33 4.71
N HIS A 462 -36.30 -6.40 3.53
CA HIS A 462 -37.02 -6.46 2.26
C HIS A 462 -37.73 -7.80 2.10
N ASP A 463 -37.07 -8.88 2.55
CA ASP A 463 -37.60 -10.23 2.64
C ASP A 463 -37.15 -10.84 3.97
N PRO A 464 -38.06 -11.37 4.81
CA PRO A 464 -37.70 -12.04 6.06
C PRO A 464 -36.72 -13.21 5.90
N ALA A 465 -36.64 -13.82 4.72
CA ALA A 465 -35.67 -14.87 4.40
C ALA A 465 -34.23 -14.35 4.28
N TRP A 466 -34.03 -13.04 4.08
CA TRP A 466 -32.73 -12.41 3.93
C TRP A 466 -32.16 -11.88 5.24
N HIS A 467 -32.37 -12.58 6.31
CA HIS A 467 -31.77 -12.18 7.57
C HIS A 467 -30.29 -12.62 7.65
N HIS A 468 -29.59 -12.08 8.61
CA HIS A 468 -28.24 -12.45 9.01
C HIS A 468 -27.11 -12.18 8.00
N GLU A 469 -27.08 -12.94 6.90
CA GLU A 469 -25.96 -12.86 5.95
C GLU A 469 -26.15 -11.78 4.87
N GLN A 470 -27.40 -11.32 4.71
CA GLN A 470 -27.79 -10.31 3.71
C GLN A 470 -28.29 -9.03 4.39
N VAL A 471 -27.74 -8.70 5.54
CA VAL A 471 -28.20 -7.56 6.35
C VAL A 471 -28.16 -6.24 5.58
N LEU A 472 -27.19 -6.06 4.68
CA LEU A 472 -27.06 -4.86 3.88
C LEU A 472 -27.97 -4.83 2.63
N TRP A 473 -28.77 -5.87 2.39
CA TRP A 473 -29.85 -5.87 1.38
C TRP A 473 -31.11 -5.15 1.89
N SER A 474 -31.09 -4.76 3.15
CA SER A 474 -32.24 -4.14 3.84
C SER A 474 -32.37 -2.64 3.52
N ASP A 475 -33.58 -2.11 3.71
CA ASP A 475 -33.88 -0.67 3.67
C ASP A 475 -33.32 0.00 4.93
N ILE A 476 -32.03 0.39 4.91
CA ILE A 476 -31.36 1.05 6.03
C ILE A 476 -31.57 2.57 5.92
N ARG A 477 -32.39 3.13 6.77
CA ARG A 477 -32.76 4.54 6.77
C ARG A 477 -31.80 5.40 7.57
N LYS A 478 -32.01 6.71 7.53
CA LYS A 478 -31.16 7.69 8.20
C LYS A 478 -31.06 7.45 9.73
N GLU A 479 -32.20 7.11 10.35
CA GLU A 479 -32.26 6.80 11.78
C GLU A 479 -31.53 5.49 12.14
N ASP A 480 -31.49 4.51 11.22
CA ASP A 480 -30.74 3.26 11.43
C ASP A 480 -29.23 3.53 11.33
N TRP A 481 -28.82 4.35 10.39
CA TRP A 481 -27.41 4.79 10.30
C TRP A 481 -26.97 5.63 11.50
N ALA A 482 -27.85 6.46 12.05
CA ALA A 482 -27.58 7.18 13.30
C ALA A 482 -27.40 6.21 14.48
N ALA A 483 -28.16 5.11 14.51
CA ALA A 483 -27.96 4.06 15.49
C ALA A 483 -26.62 3.32 15.32
N VAL A 484 -26.25 2.99 14.08
CA VAL A 484 -24.92 2.40 13.78
C VAL A 484 -23.78 3.33 14.20
N ALA A 485 -23.91 4.64 13.97
CA ALA A 485 -22.93 5.62 14.41
C ALA A 485 -22.75 5.60 15.94
N LYS A 486 -23.85 5.52 16.70
CA LYS A 486 -23.80 5.38 18.18
C LYS A 486 -23.16 4.06 18.61
N MET A 487 -23.45 2.95 17.93
CA MET A 487 -22.78 1.66 18.20
C MET A 487 -21.26 1.78 18.02
N LEU A 488 -20.82 2.45 16.95
CA LEU A 488 -19.40 2.71 16.71
C LEU A 488 -18.78 3.61 17.78
N ASP A 489 -19.50 4.63 18.26
CA ASP A 489 -19.05 5.49 19.35
C ASP A 489 -18.81 4.66 20.65
N VAL A 490 -19.71 3.72 20.97
CA VAL A 490 -19.53 2.79 22.10
C VAL A 490 -18.30 1.90 21.91
N VAL A 491 -18.13 1.34 20.73
CA VAL A 491 -16.97 0.52 20.40
C VAL A 491 -15.67 1.31 20.60
N VAL A 492 -15.57 2.50 20.03
CA VAL A 492 -14.34 3.33 20.09
C VAL A 492 -14.04 3.80 21.50
N SER A 493 -15.06 4.15 22.29
CA SER A 493 -14.89 4.64 23.67
C SER A 493 -14.49 3.57 24.67
N HIS A 494 -14.51 2.30 24.30
CA HIS A 494 -14.26 1.19 25.24
C HIS A 494 -12.85 1.24 25.83
N LYS A 495 -12.74 1.03 27.14
CA LYS A 495 -11.50 1.17 27.92
C LYS A 495 -10.38 0.23 27.48
N VAL A 496 -10.71 -0.95 26.99
CA VAL A 496 -9.71 -1.96 26.56
C VAL A 496 -8.72 -1.42 25.53
N TRP A 497 -9.11 -0.42 24.75
CA TRP A 497 -8.24 0.13 23.71
C TRP A 497 -7.10 1.00 24.23
N ILE A 498 -7.23 1.56 25.44
CA ILE A 498 -6.24 2.51 26.01
C ILE A 498 -5.54 1.94 27.25
N GLU A 499 -6.04 0.88 27.84
CA GLU A 499 -5.43 0.30 29.02
C GLU A 499 -4.11 -0.39 28.73
N ARG A 500 -3.23 -0.44 29.75
CA ARG A 500 -1.95 -1.13 29.67
C ARG A 500 -2.16 -2.63 29.70
N LEU A 501 -2.33 -3.21 28.53
CA LEU A 501 -2.48 -4.65 28.38
C LEU A 501 -1.17 -5.38 28.71
N SER A 502 -1.26 -6.59 29.27
CA SER A 502 -0.09 -7.43 29.50
C SER A 502 0.59 -7.81 28.18
N LYS A 503 1.90 -8.12 28.22
CA LYS A 503 2.63 -8.60 27.03
C LYS A 503 1.93 -9.81 26.40
N THR A 504 1.30 -10.67 27.18
CA THR A 504 0.55 -11.83 26.69
C THR A 504 -0.63 -11.41 25.83
N VAL A 505 -1.42 -10.41 26.26
CA VAL A 505 -2.55 -9.89 25.45
C VAL A 505 -2.06 -9.17 24.21
N LEU A 506 -0.97 -8.38 24.29
CA LEU A 506 -0.38 -7.68 23.15
C LEU A 506 0.17 -8.64 22.08
N THR A 507 0.77 -9.77 22.49
CA THR A 507 1.23 -10.80 21.54
C THR A 507 0.09 -11.58 20.89
N LEU A 508 -1.12 -11.55 21.47
CA LEU A 508 -2.31 -12.19 20.90
C LEU A 508 -3.05 -11.33 19.86
N GLN A 509 -2.65 -10.08 19.68
CA GLN A 509 -3.39 -9.09 18.85
C GLN A 509 -3.70 -9.57 17.43
N ASP A 510 -2.84 -10.39 16.84
CA ASP A 510 -3.01 -10.82 15.44
C ASP A 510 -3.43 -12.31 15.28
N THR A 511 -3.39 -13.13 16.33
CA THR A 511 -3.37 -14.59 16.13
C THR A 511 -4.45 -15.39 16.85
N ARG A 512 -5.15 -14.83 17.85
CA ARG A 512 -6.13 -15.60 18.63
C ARG A 512 -7.47 -14.87 18.73
N GLN A 513 -8.29 -15.04 17.72
CA GLN A 513 -9.66 -14.52 17.68
C GLN A 513 -10.45 -14.93 18.94
N LYS A 514 -10.34 -16.16 19.39
CA LYS A 514 -11.01 -16.65 20.60
C LYS A 514 -10.67 -15.85 21.87
N SER A 515 -9.42 -15.43 22.03
CA SER A 515 -9.04 -14.59 23.17
C SER A 515 -9.69 -13.21 23.13
N TRP A 516 -9.85 -12.66 21.92
CA TRP A 516 -10.55 -11.39 21.74
C TRP A 516 -12.08 -11.55 21.88
N GLU A 517 -12.65 -12.70 21.55
CA GLU A 517 -14.03 -13.04 21.87
C GLU A 517 -14.25 -13.06 23.39
N ASP A 518 -13.37 -13.67 24.16
CA ASP A 518 -13.46 -13.66 25.62
C ASP A 518 -13.35 -12.23 26.18
N ILE A 519 -12.41 -11.41 25.67
CA ILE A 519 -12.19 -10.02 26.10
C ILE A 519 -13.38 -9.13 25.73
N LEU A 520 -13.83 -9.16 24.49
CA LEU A 520 -14.83 -8.21 23.98
C LEU A 520 -16.26 -8.68 24.28
N ILE A 521 -16.56 -9.97 24.15
CA ILE A 521 -17.94 -10.47 24.32
C ILE A 521 -18.26 -10.76 25.77
N ARG A 522 -17.27 -11.28 26.53
CA ARG A 522 -17.46 -11.69 27.93
C ARG A 522 -16.83 -10.74 28.95
N GLY A 523 -15.98 -9.83 28.49
CA GLY A 523 -15.23 -8.91 29.35
C GLY A 523 -14.09 -9.58 30.13
N VAL A 524 -13.68 -10.81 29.79
CA VAL A 524 -12.74 -11.63 30.56
C VAL A 524 -11.36 -11.62 29.93
N LEU A 525 -10.33 -11.27 30.70
CA LEU A 525 -8.95 -11.35 30.25
C LEU A 525 -8.44 -12.80 30.23
N PRO A 526 -7.51 -13.15 29.34
CA PRO A 526 -6.87 -14.46 29.34
C PRO A 526 -6.26 -14.81 30.69
N GLY A 527 -6.71 -15.93 31.27
CA GLY A 527 -6.29 -16.39 32.61
C GLY A 527 -7.06 -15.80 33.80
N ALA A 528 -8.02 -14.89 33.57
CA ALA A 528 -8.92 -14.39 34.60
C ALA A 528 -10.21 -15.24 34.64
N SER A 529 -10.81 -15.35 35.83
CA SER A 529 -12.08 -16.06 36.02
C SER A 529 -13.29 -15.12 36.11
N GLN A 530 -13.07 -13.82 36.28
CA GLN A 530 -14.11 -12.81 36.41
C GLN A 530 -14.00 -11.75 35.31
N PRO A 531 -15.12 -11.14 34.88
CA PRO A 531 -15.11 -10.03 33.94
C PRO A 531 -14.36 -8.83 34.53
N VAL A 532 -13.53 -8.22 33.71
CA VAL A 532 -12.74 -7.02 34.02
C VAL A 532 -13.27 -5.81 33.22
N TYR A 533 -13.88 -6.09 32.07
CA TYR A 533 -14.44 -5.07 31.19
C TYR A 533 -15.94 -5.23 31.01
N GLU A 534 -16.60 -4.15 30.67
CA GLU A 534 -17.96 -4.20 30.16
C GLU A 534 -17.96 -4.91 28.80
N PRO A 535 -18.85 -5.90 28.55
CA PRO A 535 -18.89 -6.57 27.26
C PRO A 535 -19.24 -5.62 26.10
N LEU A 536 -18.65 -5.87 24.94
CA LEU A 536 -19.01 -5.23 23.65
C LEU A 536 -19.78 -6.22 22.76
N ASN A 537 -20.75 -6.89 23.29
CA ASN A 537 -21.60 -7.82 22.55
C ASN A 537 -22.79 -7.09 21.89
N GLN A 538 -23.47 -7.78 20.97
CA GLN A 538 -24.63 -7.24 20.26
C GLN A 538 -25.70 -6.62 21.17
N ALA A 539 -25.96 -7.22 22.35
CA ALA A 539 -27.01 -6.73 23.28
C ALA A 539 -26.65 -5.35 23.87
N VAL A 540 -25.36 -5.14 24.21
CA VAL A 540 -24.85 -3.86 24.68
C VAL A 540 -24.90 -2.82 23.56
N LEU A 541 -24.47 -3.19 22.35
CA LEU A 541 -24.53 -2.29 21.20
C LEU A 541 -25.96 -1.86 20.89
N LEU A 542 -26.91 -2.78 20.92
CA LEU A 542 -28.34 -2.47 20.73
C LEU A 542 -28.92 -1.56 21.82
N LYS A 543 -28.58 -1.81 23.07
CA LYS A 543 -29.02 -0.97 24.19
C LYS A 543 -28.63 0.50 23.98
N HIS A 544 -27.43 0.76 23.49
CA HIS A 544 -26.96 2.12 23.19
C HIS A 544 -27.53 2.69 21.89
N ALA A 545 -27.90 1.83 20.93
CA ALA A 545 -28.56 2.24 19.70
C ALA A 545 -30.03 2.58 19.89
N SER A 546 -30.70 1.85 20.76
CA SER A 546 -32.14 1.99 21.07
C SER A 546 -32.42 3.16 22.02
N VAL A 547 -31.83 4.30 21.80
CA VAL A 547 -32.33 5.48 22.47
C VAL A 547 -33.58 5.93 21.75
N VAL A 548 -34.69 5.45 22.31
CA VAL A 548 -36.05 5.96 22.32
C VAL A 548 -36.72 6.13 20.98
#